data_70498e5894d76fb67f43f2c4c5d99e7b
#
_entry.id   70498e5894d76fb67f43f2c4c5d99e7b
#
_cell.length_a   1.000
_cell.length_b   1.000
_cell.length_c   1.000
_cell.angle_alpha   90.00
_cell.angle_beta   90.00
_cell.angle_gamma   90.00
#
_symmetry.space_group_name_H-M   'P 1'
#
loop_
_entity.id
_entity.type
_entity.pdbx_description
1 polymer ?
#
loop_
_entity_poly.entity_id
_entity_poly.type
_entity_poly.pdbx_seq_one_letter_code
_entity_poly.pdbx_strand_id
1 'polypeptide(L)'
;IGSFVPAKSAQIGIVDRIFTRVGASDDLASGQSTFMVEMNEVANILRNATANSLLILDEIGRGTSTFDGLSIAWAVVEHISNKKLLGAKTLFATHYHELTELEGKMNNVNNYCIAVKEKGDDIVFLRKIVKGGADKSYGIQVAKLAGVPDLVIDRAKEIAQQLSDNDITEKVQCIQTDKKSEKQKVKHYDQVDLAQISLFDTTKDEDVIKELSQIDISNLTPLDALNTLYKLQNMLKNRWSSTNE
;
A
#
# COMPACT_ATOMS: atom_id res chain seq x y z
N ILE A 1 3.81 4.48 27.34
CA ILE A 1 2.63 5.33 27.02
C ILE A 1 1.46 4.99 27.96
N GLY A 2 1.41 3.78 28.53
CA GLY A 2 0.32 3.37 29.44
C GLY A 2 -1.01 3.11 28.73
N SER A 3 -0.97 2.77 27.46
CA SER A 3 -2.17 2.46 26.69
C SER A 3 -2.71 1.05 26.99
N PHE A 4 -4.03 0.90 27.03
CA PHE A 4 -4.65 -0.41 27.07
C PHE A 4 -4.54 -1.08 25.70
N VAL A 5 -4.20 -2.38 25.70
CA VAL A 5 -4.03 -3.18 24.49
C VAL A 5 -4.83 -4.48 24.59
N PRO A 6 -5.39 -5.02 23.49
CA PRO A 6 -6.14 -6.28 23.50
C PRO A 6 -5.21 -7.51 23.56
N ALA A 7 -4.31 -7.53 24.55
CA ALA A 7 -3.35 -8.59 24.77
C ALA A 7 -3.14 -8.83 26.26
N LYS A 8 -2.64 -10.02 26.65
CA LYS A 8 -2.29 -10.33 28.06
C LYS A 8 -1.14 -9.47 28.55
N SER A 9 -0.21 -9.18 27.68
CA SER A 9 0.93 -8.29 27.93
C SER A 9 1.44 -7.74 26.61
N ALA A 10 2.06 -6.55 26.63
CA ALA A 10 2.73 -5.97 25.48
C ALA A 10 4.02 -5.30 25.94
N GLN A 11 5.13 -5.58 25.25
CA GLN A 11 6.41 -4.93 25.43
C GLN A 11 6.90 -4.43 24.08
N ILE A 12 6.89 -3.11 23.89
CA ILE A 12 7.25 -2.46 22.63
C ILE A 12 8.47 -1.59 22.89
N GLY A 13 9.54 -1.79 22.11
CA GLY A 13 10.75 -0.96 22.17
C GLY A 13 10.47 0.45 21.68
N ILE A 14 11.34 1.39 22.05
CA ILE A 14 11.27 2.77 21.57
C ILE A 14 11.51 2.79 20.07
N VAL A 15 10.69 3.55 19.35
CA VAL A 15 10.79 3.78 17.91
C VAL A 15 10.93 5.27 17.65
N ASP A 16 11.60 5.64 16.56
CA ASP A 16 11.78 7.04 16.17
C ASP A 16 10.51 7.61 15.51
N ARG A 17 9.79 6.78 14.76
CA ARG A 17 8.56 7.15 14.07
C ARG A 17 7.65 5.93 13.88
N ILE A 18 6.34 6.19 13.85
CA ILE A 18 5.32 5.21 13.49
C ILE A 18 4.73 5.65 12.17
N PHE A 19 4.76 4.77 11.18
CA PHE A 19 4.09 4.96 9.90
C PHE A 19 2.93 3.98 9.81
N THR A 20 1.80 4.45 9.35
CA THR A 20 0.61 3.61 9.16
C THR A 20 0.07 3.78 7.75
N ARG A 21 -0.28 2.66 7.12
CA ARG A 21 -1.07 2.60 5.91
C ARG A 21 -2.17 1.58 6.16
N VAL A 22 -3.33 2.05 6.60
CA VAL A 22 -4.48 1.22 6.99
C VAL A 22 -5.74 1.79 6.32
N GLY A 23 -6.38 0.97 5.49
CA GLY A 23 -7.59 1.32 4.77
C GLY A 23 -7.38 2.35 3.64
N ALA A 24 -8.26 2.36 2.65
CA ALA A 24 -8.35 3.44 1.67
C ALA A 24 -9.46 4.38 2.11
N SER A 25 -9.15 5.66 2.32
CA SER A 25 -10.16 6.70 2.23
C SER A 25 -10.26 7.08 0.76
N ASP A 26 -11.42 6.88 0.16
CA ASP A 26 -11.70 7.36 -1.18
C ASP A 26 -11.69 8.90 -1.13
N ASP A 27 -10.63 9.51 -1.60
CA ASP A 27 -10.59 10.95 -1.83
C ASP A 27 -11.16 11.24 -3.24
N LEU A 28 -12.48 11.15 -3.33
CA LEU A 28 -13.22 11.46 -4.56
C LEU A 28 -13.02 12.92 -5.00
N ALA A 29 -12.58 13.79 -4.09
CA ALA A 29 -12.41 15.22 -4.38
C ALA A 29 -11.14 15.52 -5.18
N SER A 30 -10.10 14.70 -5.06
CA SER A 30 -8.81 14.91 -5.75
C SER A 30 -8.74 14.29 -7.15
N GLY A 31 -9.73 13.47 -7.55
CA GLY A 31 -9.75 12.78 -8.85
C GLY A 31 -8.64 11.74 -9.03
N GLN A 32 -7.88 11.43 -7.98
CA GLN A 32 -6.85 10.38 -8.00
C GLN A 32 -7.47 9.02 -7.76
N SER A 33 -6.95 7.98 -8.43
CA SER A 33 -7.37 6.62 -8.11
C SER A 33 -6.91 6.23 -6.70
N THR A 34 -7.72 5.42 -6.00
CA THR A 34 -7.39 4.89 -4.66
C THR A 34 -6.04 4.18 -4.65
N PHE A 35 -5.69 3.50 -5.74
CA PHE A 35 -4.39 2.86 -5.90
C PHE A 35 -3.22 3.85 -5.98
N MET A 36 -3.40 5.00 -6.66
CA MET A 36 -2.37 6.03 -6.72
C MET A 36 -2.13 6.66 -5.33
N VAL A 37 -3.20 6.93 -4.58
CA VAL A 37 -3.10 7.42 -3.20
C VAL A 37 -2.33 6.42 -2.34
N GLU A 38 -2.68 5.13 -2.42
CA GLU A 38 -1.96 4.05 -1.74
C GLU A 38 -0.47 4.05 -2.08
N MET A 39 -0.12 4.10 -3.37
CA MET A 39 1.28 4.08 -3.80
C MET A 39 2.06 5.32 -3.35
N ASN A 40 1.44 6.48 -3.32
CA ASN A 40 2.05 7.70 -2.78
C ASN A 40 2.36 7.56 -1.28
N GLU A 41 1.44 6.99 -0.50
CA GLU A 41 1.66 6.73 0.92
C GLU A 41 2.77 5.71 1.15
N VAL A 42 2.76 4.58 0.41
CA VAL A 42 3.82 3.57 0.46
C VAL A 42 5.18 4.18 0.09
N ALA A 43 5.23 4.97 -0.99
CA ALA A 43 6.45 5.64 -1.41
C ALA A 43 6.97 6.61 -0.33
N ASN A 44 6.08 7.39 0.31
CA ASN A 44 6.44 8.26 1.42
C ASN A 44 7.03 7.48 2.61
N ILE A 45 6.41 6.35 2.97
CA ILE A 45 6.89 5.47 4.04
C ILE A 45 8.28 4.94 3.71
N LEU A 46 8.46 4.33 2.53
CA LEU A 46 9.74 3.72 2.14
C LEU A 46 10.89 4.73 2.03
N ARG A 47 10.61 5.99 1.70
CA ARG A 47 11.62 7.07 1.62
C ARG A 47 12.00 7.64 2.98
N ASN A 48 11.08 7.66 3.95
CA ASN A 48 11.27 8.37 5.22
C ASN A 48 11.45 7.44 6.43
N ALA A 49 11.15 6.16 6.31
CA ALA A 49 11.33 5.20 7.39
C ALA A 49 12.82 4.89 7.61
N THR A 50 13.17 4.57 8.85
CA THR A 50 14.49 4.13 9.28
C THR A 50 14.42 2.72 9.88
N ALA A 51 15.55 2.10 10.16
CA ALA A 51 15.62 0.81 10.84
C ALA A 51 14.99 0.82 12.26
N ASN A 52 14.83 2.01 12.86
CA ASN A 52 14.21 2.20 14.17
C ASN A 52 12.72 2.54 14.08
N SER A 53 12.15 2.67 12.89
CA SER A 53 10.74 2.96 12.71
C SER A 53 9.86 1.72 12.91
N LEU A 54 8.58 1.96 13.26
CA LEU A 54 7.53 0.95 13.27
C LEU A 54 6.59 1.22 12.08
N LEU A 55 6.43 0.23 11.23
CA LEU A 55 5.53 0.28 10.07
C LEU A 55 4.31 -0.60 10.33
N ILE A 56 3.11 -0.08 10.05
CA ILE A 56 1.84 -0.82 10.09
C ILE A 56 1.23 -0.67 8.70
N LEU A 57 1.32 -1.74 7.92
CA LEU A 57 0.88 -1.77 6.52
C LEU A 57 -0.24 -2.79 6.37
N ASP A 58 -1.34 -2.35 5.77
CA ASP A 58 -2.55 -3.15 5.62
C ASP A 58 -3.01 -3.16 4.16
N GLU A 59 -3.20 -4.37 3.59
CA GLU A 59 -3.75 -4.60 2.27
C GLU A 59 -3.02 -3.88 1.12
N ILE A 60 -1.68 -3.84 1.16
CA ILE A 60 -0.89 -3.23 0.08
C ILE A 60 -1.06 -4.01 -1.23
N GLY A 61 -1.36 -3.30 -2.32
CA GLY A 61 -1.55 -3.87 -3.66
C GLY A 61 -2.98 -4.29 -3.97
N ARG A 62 -3.95 -4.05 -3.08
CA ARG A 62 -5.35 -4.46 -3.29
C ARG A 62 -6.05 -3.69 -4.43
N GLY A 63 -5.62 -2.45 -4.70
CA GLY A 63 -6.27 -1.54 -5.65
C GLY A 63 -5.94 -1.76 -7.13
N THR A 64 -5.23 -2.85 -7.50
CA THR A 64 -4.82 -3.16 -8.87
C THR A 64 -5.04 -4.63 -9.23
N SER A 65 -4.51 -5.08 -10.38
CA SER A 65 -4.58 -6.49 -10.77
C SER A 65 -3.89 -7.39 -9.74
N THR A 66 -4.35 -8.63 -9.59
CA THR A 66 -3.81 -9.57 -8.59
C THR A 66 -2.30 -9.76 -8.75
N PHE A 67 -1.80 -9.93 -9.98
CA PHE A 67 -0.37 -10.14 -10.21
C PHE A 67 0.47 -8.90 -9.92
N ASP A 68 0.03 -7.72 -10.33
CA ASP A 68 0.74 -6.47 -10.05
C ASP A 68 0.74 -6.18 -8.55
N GLY A 69 -0.43 -6.33 -7.90
CA GLY A 69 -0.57 -6.12 -6.46
C GLY A 69 0.30 -7.06 -5.65
N LEU A 70 0.29 -8.37 -5.96
CA LEU A 70 1.16 -9.35 -5.32
C LEU A 70 2.64 -9.02 -5.52
N SER A 71 3.04 -8.67 -6.75
CA SER A 71 4.43 -8.34 -7.07
C SER A 71 4.93 -7.13 -6.30
N ILE A 72 4.11 -6.09 -6.20
CA ILE A 72 4.41 -4.89 -5.42
C ILE A 72 4.50 -5.22 -3.93
N ALA A 73 3.51 -5.93 -3.38
CA ALA A 73 3.48 -6.32 -1.98
C ALA A 73 4.72 -7.16 -1.60
N TRP A 74 5.09 -8.13 -2.45
CA TRP A 74 6.27 -8.96 -2.28
C TRP A 74 7.55 -8.12 -2.24
N ALA A 75 7.76 -7.26 -3.24
CA ALA A 75 8.93 -6.40 -3.32
C ALA A 75 9.03 -5.42 -2.15
N VAL A 76 7.90 -4.89 -1.67
CA VAL A 76 7.83 -4.03 -0.48
C VAL A 76 8.27 -4.80 0.77
N VAL A 77 7.79 -6.03 0.98
CA VAL A 77 8.20 -6.87 2.12
C VAL A 77 9.69 -7.18 2.05
N GLU A 78 10.22 -7.56 0.87
CA GLU A 78 11.66 -7.80 0.70
C GLU A 78 12.49 -6.55 1.03
N HIS A 79 12.09 -5.38 0.52
CA HIS A 79 12.79 -4.12 0.77
C HIS A 79 12.81 -3.77 2.26
N ILE A 80 11.66 -3.84 2.93
CA ILE A 80 11.53 -3.52 4.36
C ILE A 80 12.32 -4.49 5.23
N SER A 81 12.27 -5.78 4.90
CA SER A 81 12.91 -6.84 5.67
C SER A 81 14.42 -6.86 5.50
N ASN A 82 14.95 -6.28 4.44
CA ASN A 82 16.38 -6.24 4.17
C ASN A 82 17.08 -5.21 5.09
N LYS A 83 17.85 -5.71 6.08
CA LYS A 83 18.58 -4.86 7.02
C LYS A 83 19.62 -3.94 6.38
N LYS A 84 20.04 -4.21 5.14
CA LYS A 84 20.96 -3.33 4.40
C LYS A 84 20.25 -2.19 3.69
N LEU A 85 18.95 -2.33 3.42
CA LEU A 85 18.11 -1.33 2.76
C LEU A 85 17.35 -0.52 3.80
N LEU A 86 16.49 -1.18 4.59
CA LEU A 86 15.67 -0.52 5.60
C LEU A 86 15.74 -1.25 6.96
N GLY A 87 15.28 -2.49 7.05
CA GLY A 87 15.31 -3.27 8.28
C GLY A 87 14.35 -2.78 9.37
N ALA A 88 13.30 -2.07 9.03
CA ALA A 88 12.32 -1.53 9.96
C ALA A 88 11.45 -2.63 10.61
N LYS A 89 10.97 -2.37 11.83
CA LYS A 89 9.99 -3.23 12.50
C LYS A 89 8.64 -3.05 11.83
N THR A 90 8.04 -4.15 11.33
CA THR A 90 6.85 -4.06 10.49
C THR A 90 5.80 -5.08 10.90
N LEU A 91 4.54 -4.63 10.97
CA LEU A 91 3.34 -5.45 10.92
C LEU A 91 2.73 -5.27 9.53
N PHE A 92 2.64 -6.38 8.77
CA PHE A 92 2.14 -6.38 7.41
C PHE A 92 0.93 -7.30 7.33
N ALA A 93 -0.27 -6.74 7.20
CA ALA A 93 -1.50 -7.50 6.98
C ALA A 93 -1.77 -7.61 5.47
N THR A 94 -2.17 -8.78 5.01
CA THR A 94 -2.40 -9.05 3.59
C THR A 94 -3.38 -10.20 3.40
N HIS A 95 -4.03 -10.22 2.24
CA HIS A 95 -4.82 -11.33 1.75
C HIS A 95 -4.07 -12.23 0.75
N TYR A 96 -2.83 -11.87 0.41
CA TYR A 96 -1.99 -12.66 -0.50
C TYR A 96 -1.37 -13.84 0.26
N HIS A 97 -1.90 -15.05 0.06
CA HIS A 97 -1.39 -16.27 0.69
C HIS A 97 0.04 -16.60 0.25
N GLU A 98 0.39 -16.23 -0.98
CA GLU A 98 1.71 -16.44 -1.58
C GLU A 98 2.83 -15.77 -0.76
N LEU A 99 2.55 -14.68 -0.06
CA LEU A 99 3.52 -14.01 0.80
C LEU A 99 3.94 -14.84 2.01
N THR A 100 3.21 -15.90 2.36
CA THR A 100 3.60 -16.82 3.43
C THR A 100 4.90 -17.56 3.11
N GLU A 101 5.23 -17.73 1.83
CA GLU A 101 6.50 -18.34 1.38
C GLU A 101 7.74 -17.54 1.82
N LEU A 102 7.58 -16.26 2.16
CA LEU A 102 8.70 -15.42 2.57
C LEU A 102 9.31 -15.84 3.92
N GLU A 103 8.54 -16.47 4.82
CA GLU A 103 9.08 -17.01 6.09
C GLU A 103 10.16 -18.06 5.84
N GLY A 104 9.99 -18.92 4.84
CA GLY A 104 10.98 -19.92 4.46
C GLY A 104 12.21 -19.35 3.73
N LYS A 105 12.06 -18.18 3.09
CA LYS A 105 13.08 -17.55 2.25
C LYS A 105 13.88 -16.47 3.00
N MET A 106 13.31 -15.87 4.05
CA MET A 106 13.87 -14.75 4.80
C MET A 106 13.84 -14.99 6.30
N ASN A 107 15.00 -14.88 6.95
CA ASN A 107 15.17 -15.22 8.38
C ASN A 107 14.44 -14.29 9.38
N ASN A 108 14.01 -13.12 8.93
CA ASN A 108 13.39 -12.07 9.76
C ASN A 108 11.92 -11.82 9.41
N VAL A 109 11.31 -12.67 8.61
CA VAL A 109 9.89 -12.70 8.33
C VAL A 109 9.24 -13.84 9.11
N ASN A 110 8.11 -13.59 9.74
CA ASN A 110 7.33 -14.59 10.47
C ASN A 110 5.85 -14.44 10.10
N ASN A 111 5.22 -15.56 9.83
CA ASN A 111 3.82 -15.62 9.50
C ASN A 111 2.93 -15.79 10.75
N TYR A 112 1.84 -15.08 10.74
CA TYR A 112 0.78 -15.19 11.74
C TYR A 112 -0.57 -15.13 11.05
N CYS A 113 -1.56 -15.83 11.59
CA CYS A 113 -2.93 -15.79 11.09
C CYS A 113 -3.94 -15.68 12.23
N ILE A 114 -5.17 -15.30 11.88
CA ILE A 114 -6.28 -15.34 12.81
C ILE A 114 -6.75 -16.79 12.96
N ALA A 115 -6.83 -17.28 14.20
CA ALA A 115 -7.33 -18.62 14.47
C ALA A 115 -8.82 -18.73 14.12
N VAL A 116 -9.17 -19.72 13.31
CA VAL A 116 -10.53 -20.04 12.90
C VAL A 116 -10.86 -21.45 13.38
N LYS A 117 -12.08 -21.65 13.86
CA LYS A 117 -12.63 -22.98 14.17
C LYS A 117 -13.67 -23.32 13.13
N GLU A 118 -13.44 -24.39 12.40
CA GLU A 118 -14.38 -24.96 11.45
C GLU A 118 -15.41 -25.83 12.21
N LYS A 119 -16.69 -25.68 11.88
CA LYS A 119 -17.80 -26.49 12.40
C LYS A 119 -18.70 -26.90 11.23
N GLY A 120 -18.34 -27.97 10.53
CA GLY A 120 -18.95 -28.35 9.26
C GLY A 120 -18.70 -27.27 8.20
N ASP A 121 -19.75 -26.78 7.57
CA ASP A 121 -19.68 -25.68 6.57
C ASP A 121 -19.59 -24.28 7.19
N ASP A 122 -19.69 -24.17 8.52
CA ASP A 122 -19.66 -22.90 9.22
C ASP A 122 -18.28 -22.65 9.84
N ILE A 123 -17.93 -21.36 9.99
CA ILE A 123 -16.67 -20.92 10.57
C ILE A 123 -16.93 -20.00 11.77
N VAL A 124 -16.05 -20.08 12.76
CA VAL A 124 -16.04 -19.17 13.90
C VAL A 124 -14.65 -18.56 14.04
N PHE A 125 -14.55 -17.24 13.90
CA PHE A 125 -13.32 -16.51 14.15
C PHE A 125 -13.06 -16.43 15.65
N LEU A 126 -11.96 -17.02 16.10
CA LEU A 126 -11.62 -17.04 17.54
C LEU A 126 -11.01 -15.71 18.02
N ARG A 127 -10.75 -14.76 17.12
CA ARG A 127 -10.14 -13.46 17.42
C ARG A 127 -8.80 -13.59 18.17
N LYS A 128 -8.05 -14.61 17.84
CA LYS A 128 -6.70 -14.87 18.38
C LYS A 128 -5.72 -14.97 17.22
N ILE A 129 -4.57 -14.32 17.38
CA ILE A 129 -3.47 -14.44 16.45
C ILE A 129 -2.62 -15.61 16.87
N VAL A 130 -2.33 -16.51 15.94
CA VAL A 130 -1.50 -17.70 16.12
C VAL A 130 -0.38 -17.71 15.09
N LYS A 131 0.73 -18.38 15.42
CA LYS A 131 1.86 -18.54 14.50
C LYS A 131 1.49 -19.45 13.33
N GLY A 132 1.91 -19.08 12.12
CA GLY A 132 1.71 -19.82 10.87
C GLY A 132 0.95 -19.01 9.83
N GLY A 133 0.97 -19.47 8.58
CA GLY A 133 0.17 -18.92 7.50
C GLY A 133 -1.29 -19.41 7.56
N ALA A 134 -2.18 -18.74 6.84
CA ALA A 134 -3.53 -19.26 6.60
C ALA A 134 -3.50 -20.12 5.33
N ASP A 135 -3.81 -21.39 5.46
CA ASP A 135 -3.79 -22.34 4.33
C ASP A 135 -5.05 -22.25 3.46
N LYS A 136 -6.09 -21.60 3.95
CA LYS A 136 -7.40 -21.52 3.28
C LYS A 136 -7.96 -20.11 3.32
N SER A 137 -8.62 -19.72 2.24
CA SER A 137 -9.48 -18.55 2.19
C SER A 137 -10.88 -18.90 2.72
N TYR A 138 -11.44 -18.02 3.53
CA TYR A 138 -12.79 -18.18 4.10
C TYR A 138 -13.81 -17.19 3.51
N GLY A 139 -13.47 -16.57 2.36
CA GLY A 139 -14.32 -15.54 1.74
C GLY A 139 -15.75 -16.01 1.44
N ILE A 140 -15.92 -17.23 0.92
CA ILE A 140 -17.23 -17.79 0.60
C ILE A 140 -18.04 -18.08 1.87
N GLN A 141 -17.40 -18.57 2.93
CA GLN A 141 -18.04 -18.80 4.22
C GLN A 141 -18.47 -17.49 4.88
N VAL A 142 -17.64 -16.44 4.78
CA VAL A 142 -18.00 -15.10 5.25
C VAL A 142 -19.17 -14.53 4.45
N ALA A 143 -19.20 -14.70 3.14
CA ALA A 143 -20.33 -14.29 2.31
C ALA A 143 -21.64 -14.98 2.72
N LYS A 144 -21.58 -16.30 3.03
CA LYS A 144 -22.71 -17.06 3.57
C LYS A 144 -23.18 -16.49 4.91
N LEU A 145 -22.26 -16.22 5.84
CA LEU A 145 -22.57 -15.63 7.14
C LEU A 145 -23.17 -14.22 7.02
N ALA A 146 -22.80 -13.47 5.99
CA ALA A 146 -23.35 -12.15 5.68
C ALA A 146 -24.74 -12.20 5.05
N GLY A 147 -25.28 -13.40 4.74
CA GLY A 147 -26.61 -13.58 4.18
C GLY A 147 -26.68 -13.50 2.64
N VAL A 148 -25.57 -13.73 1.94
CA VAL A 148 -25.60 -13.88 0.47
C VAL A 148 -26.42 -15.14 0.13
N PRO A 149 -27.35 -15.08 -0.85
CA PRO A 149 -28.23 -16.19 -1.19
C PRO A 149 -27.50 -17.51 -1.48
N ASP A 150 -28.03 -18.63 -1.00
CA ASP A 150 -27.39 -19.96 -1.12
C ASP A 150 -27.04 -20.32 -2.56
N LEU A 151 -27.89 -20.01 -3.53
CA LEU A 151 -27.61 -20.24 -4.96
C LEU A 151 -26.30 -19.57 -5.44
N VAL A 152 -26.02 -18.36 -4.93
CA VAL A 152 -24.76 -17.64 -5.25
C VAL A 152 -23.59 -18.28 -4.55
N ILE A 153 -23.78 -18.69 -3.29
CA ILE A 153 -22.73 -19.34 -2.49
C ILE A 153 -22.33 -20.70 -3.13
N ASP A 154 -23.31 -21.52 -3.52
CA ASP A 154 -23.05 -22.82 -4.13
C ASP A 154 -22.33 -22.65 -5.47
N ARG A 155 -22.77 -21.69 -6.28
CA ARG A 155 -22.06 -21.39 -7.54
C ARG A 155 -20.64 -20.86 -7.33
N ALA A 156 -20.43 -20.05 -6.30
CA ALA A 156 -19.10 -19.54 -5.94
C ALA A 156 -18.15 -20.67 -5.51
N LYS A 157 -18.64 -21.69 -4.79
CA LYS A 157 -17.85 -22.89 -4.43
C LYS A 157 -17.43 -23.69 -5.66
N GLU A 158 -18.34 -23.91 -6.62
CA GLU A 158 -18.03 -24.60 -7.87
C GLU A 158 -16.94 -23.86 -8.67
N ILE A 159 -17.08 -22.54 -8.81
CA ILE A 159 -16.12 -21.71 -9.53
C ILE A 159 -14.76 -21.73 -8.82
N ALA A 160 -14.74 -21.59 -7.48
CA ALA A 160 -13.51 -21.62 -6.71
C ALA A 160 -12.75 -22.94 -6.88
N GLN A 161 -13.47 -24.06 -6.93
CA GLN A 161 -12.86 -25.38 -7.18
C GLN A 161 -12.24 -25.46 -8.58
N GLN A 162 -12.93 -24.98 -9.61
CA GLN A 162 -12.40 -24.94 -10.98
C GLN A 162 -11.17 -24.03 -11.13
N LEU A 163 -11.10 -22.94 -10.37
CA LEU A 163 -9.96 -22.02 -10.39
C LEU A 163 -8.76 -22.58 -9.62
N SER A 164 -9.02 -23.34 -8.54
CA SER A 164 -7.96 -24.01 -7.75
C SER A 164 -7.22 -25.07 -8.55
N ASP A 165 -7.90 -25.77 -9.45
CA ASP A 165 -7.30 -26.82 -10.29
C ASP A 165 -6.31 -26.24 -11.35
N ASN A 166 -6.32 -24.92 -11.58
CA ASN A 166 -5.42 -24.20 -12.52
C ASN A 166 -4.24 -23.50 -11.82
N ASP A 167 -3.63 -24.10 -10.87
CA ASP A 167 -2.81 -23.57 -9.79
C ASP A 167 -1.69 -22.58 -10.18
N ILE A 168 -1.73 -21.39 -9.56
CA ILE A 168 -0.71 -20.33 -9.61
C ILE A 168 0.48 -20.69 -8.69
N THR A 169 0.28 -21.56 -7.72
CA THR A 169 1.20 -21.86 -6.61
C THR A 169 2.54 -22.42 -7.11
N GLU A 170 2.56 -23.20 -8.19
CA GLU A 170 3.81 -23.73 -8.75
C GLU A 170 4.73 -22.63 -9.31
N LYS A 171 4.17 -21.53 -9.84
CA LYS A 171 4.95 -20.42 -10.38
C LYS A 171 5.59 -19.56 -9.31
N VAL A 172 4.94 -19.44 -8.15
CA VAL A 172 5.42 -18.64 -7.02
C VAL A 172 6.61 -19.30 -6.32
N GLN A 173 6.65 -20.63 -6.25
CA GLN A 173 7.77 -21.36 -5.65
C GLN A 173 9.10 -21.17 -6.41
N CYS A 174 9.04 -20.82 -7.70
CA CYS A 174 10.21 -20.57 -8.53
C CYS A 174 10.80 -19.17 -8.39
N ILE A 175 10.19 -18.24 -7.67
CA ILE A 175 10.73 -16.89 -7.45
C ILE A 175 11.95 -17.02 -6.54
N GLN A 176 13.13 -16.80 -7.11
CA GLN A 176 14.38 -16.75 -6.34
C GLN A 176 14.51 -15.38 -5.67
N THR A 177 14.60 -15.38 -4.35
CA THR A 177 15.06 -14.19 -3.63
C THR A 177 16.52 -13.97 -3.97
N ASP A 178 16.87 -12.83 -4.57
CA ASP A 178 18.22 -12.50 -4.98
C ASP A 178 19.21 -12.57 -3.81
N LYS A 179 19.97 -13.67 -3.71
CA LYS A 179 21.12 -13.84 -2.82
C LYS A 179 22.37 -13.13 -3.33
N LYS A 180 22.34 -12.53 -4.49
CA LYS A 180 23.50 -11.83 -5.11
C LYS A 180 23.28 -10.31 -5.10
N SER A 181 23.53 -9.67 -3.96
CA SER A 181 23.90 -8.26 -3.98
C SER A 181 25.38 -8.11 -4.33
N GLU A 182 25.74 -8.30 -5.56
CA GLU A 182 26.95 -7.66 -6.09
C GLU A 182 26.69 -6.16 -6.21
N LYS A 183 27.65 -5.39 -5.72
CA LYS A 183 27.71 -3.94 -5.67
C LYS A 183 27.27 -3.30 -7.00
N GLN A 184 26.00 -3.11 -7.21
CA GLN A 184 25.54 -2.09 -8.12
C GLN A 184 25.61 -0.76 -7.37
N LYS A 185 26.46 0.13 -7.86
CA LYS A 185 26.53 1.52 -7.42
C LYS A 185 25.09 2.05 -7.40
N VAL A 186 24.64 2.45 -6.21
CA VAL A 186 23.41 3.20 -6.04
C VAL A 186 23.49 4.39 -6.98
N LYS A 187 22.81 4.32 -8.10
CA LYS A 187 22.52 5.52 -8.88
C LYS A 187 21.60 6.34 -8.00
N HIS A 188 22.07 7.48 -7.56
CA HIS A 188 21.29 8.51 -6.95
C HIS A 188 20.07 8.77 -7.87
N TYR A 189 18.89 8.33 -7.43
CA TYR A 189 17.64 8.68 -8.07
C TYR A 189 17.18 10.06 -7.56
N ASP A 190 18.06 11.06 -7.65
CA ASP A 190 17.75 12.45 -7.29
C ASP A 190 17.14 13.25 -8.46
N GLN A 191 16.86 12.56 -9.56
CA GLN A 191 16.04 13.14 -10.62
C GLN A 191 14.96 12.11 -10.99
N VAL A 192 13.83 12.17 -10.29
CA VAL A 192 12.59 11.71 -10.87
C VAL A 192 12.36 12.59 -12.08
N ASP A 193 12.59 12.04 -13.25
CA ASP A 193 12.29 12.71 -14.51
C ASP A 193 10.77 12.96 -14.51
N LEU A 194 10.38 14.20 -14.20
CA LEU A 194 8.97 14.63 -14.14
C LEU A 194 8.27 14.44 -15.49
N ALA A 195 9.03 14.13 -16.55
CA ALA A 195 8.52 13.82 -17.88
C ALA A 195 7.79 12.47 -17.96
N GLN A 196 7.96 11.54 -16.99
CA GLN A 196 7.34 10.21 -17.01
C GLN A 196 6.03 10.13 -16.24
N ILE A 197 5.58 11.22 -15.57
CA ILE A 197 4.27 11.32 -14.91
C ILE A 197 3.22 11.91 -15.87
N SER A 198 3.57 12.23 -17.10
CA SER A 198 2.70 12.87 -18.10
C SER A 198 1.81 11.87 -18.85
N LEU A 199 1.04 11.04 -18.13
CA LEU A 199 -0.12 10.36 -18.75
C LEU A 199 -1.44 11.12 -18.54
N PHE A 200 -1.40 12.20 -17.77
CA PHE A 200 -2.47 13.17 -17.63
C PHE A 200 -1.89 14.55 -17.92
N ASP A 201 -2.47 15.22 -18.87
CA ASP A 201 -2.16 16.53 -19.44
C ASP A 201 -1.77 17.59 -18.37
N THR A 202 -0.51 17.57 -17.90
CA THR A 202 0.05 18.57 -16.96
C THR A 202 0.59 19.80 -17.68
N THR A 203 0.45 19.86 -19.00
CA THR A 203 0.92 21.00 -19.84
C THR A 203 0.16 22.30 -19.57
N LYS A 204 -0.92 22.25 -18.77
CA LYS A 204 -1.74 23.44 -18.48
C LYS A 204 -1.29 24.25 -17.26
N ASP A 205 -0.45 23.72 -16.39
CA ASP A 205 -0.07 24.38 -15.13
C ASP A 205 1.36 24.97 -15.14
N GLU A 206 2.14 24.71 -16.18
CA GLU A 206 3.53 25.19 -16.28
C GLU A 206 3.67 26.72 -16.15
N ASP A 207 2.71 27.48 -16.69
CA ASP A 207 2.73 28.95 -16.63
C ASP A 207 2.54 29.45 -15.21
N VAL A 208 1.63 28.82 -14.43
CA VAL A 208 1.35 29.17 -13.03
C VAL A 208 2.54 28.82 -12.15
N ILE A 209 3.14 27.64 -12.38
CA ILE A 209 4.32 27.17 -11.65
C ILE A 209 5.53 28.06 -11.97
N LYS A 210 5.70 28.44 -13.22
CA LYS A 210 6.77 29.32 -13.65
C LYS A 210 6.63 30.71 -13.06
N GLU A 211 5.44 31.28 -13.06
CA GLU A 211 5.16 32.57 -12.44
C GLU A 211 5.40 32.52 -10.93
N LEU A 212 4.92 31.46 -10.25
CA LEU A 212 5.14 31.24 -8.82
C LEU A 212 6.62 31.11 -8.45
N SER A 213 7.41 30.43 -9.28
CA SER A 213 8.85 30.22 -9.06
C SER A 213 9.71 31.47 -9.25
N GLN A 214 9.18 32.47 -9.96
CA GLN A 214 9.87 33.76 -10.21
C GLN A 214 9.61 34.82 -9.14
N ILE A 215 8.72 34.53 -8.17
CA ILE A 215 8.33 35.48 -7.13
C ILE A 215 9.42 35.53 -6.04
N ASP A 216 10.04 36.67 -5.88
CA ASP A 216 10.92 36.95 -4.74
C ASP A 216 10.10 37.45 -3.53
N ILE A 217 9.72 36.51 -2.66
CA ILE A 217 8.88 36.76 -1.49
C ILE A 217 9.51 37.80 -0.54
N SER A 218 10.84 37.88 -0.51
CA SER A 218 11.59 38.77 0.41
C SER A 218 11.44 40.24 0.06
N ASN A 219 11.09 40.56 -1.16
CA ASN A 219 10.98 41.94 -1.69
C ASN A 219 9.55 42.37 -2.00
N LEU A 220 8.54 41.50 -1.71
CA LEU A 220 7.13 41.83 -1.94
C LEU A 220 6.52 42.66 -0.80
N THR A 221 5.83 43.75 -1.15
CA THR A 221 4.94 44.41 -0.18
C THR A 221 3.67 43.56 0.04
N PRO A 222 2.96 43.72 1.19
CA PRO A 222 1.71 43.00 1.43
C PRO A 222 0.65 43.20 0.32
N LEU A 223 0.62 44.39 -0.29
CA LEU A 223 -0.30 44.70 -1.38
C LEU A 223 0.10 43.97 -2.68
N ASP A 224 1.41 43.92 -2.99
CA ASP A 224 1.91 43.18 -4.16
C ASP A 224 1.70 41.68 -4.00
N ALA A 225 1.86 41.15 -2.80
CA ALA A 225 1.60 39.72 -2.52
C ALA A 225 0.12 39.38 -2.77
N LEU A 226 -0.82 40.24 -2.33
CA LEU A 226 -2.25 40.06 -2.55
C LEU A 226 -2.60 40.11 -4.04
N ASN A 227 -2.04 41.09 -4.78
CA ASN A 227 -2.25 41.24 -6.21
C ASN A 227 -1.70 40.04 -6.99
N THR A 228 -0.55 39.54 -6.58
CA THR A 228 0.06 38.33 -7.20
C THR A 228 -0.78 37.08 -6.96
N LEU A 229 -1.26 36.88 -5.74
CA LEU A 229 -2.18 35.78 -5.42
C LEU A 229 -3.47 35.87 -6.23
N TYR A 230 -4.05 37.07 -6.36
CA TYR A 230 -5.25 37.28 -7.16
C TYR A 230 -5.01 36.96 -8.65
N LYS A 231 -3.85 37.38 -9.20
CA LYS A 231 -3.44 37.06 -10.56
C LYS A 231 -3.33 35.54 -10.79
N LEU A 232 -2.61 34.82 -9.92
CA LEU A 232 -2.47 33.37 -9.99
C LEU A 232 -3.81 32.64 -9.87
N GLN A 233 -4.68 33.09 -8.98
CA GLN A 233 -6.04 32.56 -8.83
C GLN A 233 -6.89 32.75 -10.09
N ASN A 234 -6.81 33.90 -10.74
CA ASN A 234 -7.53 34.15 -11.99
C ASN A 234 -6.97 33.33 -13.15
N MET A 235 -5.67 33.10 -13.21
CA MET A 235 -5.06 32.21 -14.20
C MET A 235 -5.61 30.77 -14.05
N LEU A 236 -5.81 30.29 -12.83
CA LEU A 236 -6.43 28.99 -12.55
C LEU A 236 -7.93 28.97 -12.90
N LYS A 237 -8.71 30.00 -12.50
CA LYS A 237 -10.17 30.04 -12.74
C LYS A 237 -10.55 30.13 -14.22
N ASN A 238 -9.82 30.91 -15.01
CA ASN A 238 -10.11 31.07 -16.44
C ASN A 238 -9.88 29.80 -17.26
N ARG A 239 -9.15 28.83 -16.74
CA ARG A 239 -8.92 27.54 -17.38
C ARG A 239 -10.09 26.55 -17.20
N TRP A 240 -10.84 26.70 -16.09
CA TRP A 240 -12.02 25.84 -15.82
C TRP A 240 -13.27 26.29 -16.55
N SER A 241 -13.27 27.53 -17.07
CA SER A 241 -14.42 28.08 -17.81
C SER A 241 -14.44 27.72 -19.30
N SER A 242 -13.32 27.25 -19.86
CA SER A 242 -13.19 26.92 -21.30
C SER A 242 -13.39 25.43 -21.63
N THR A 243 -13.83 24.61 -20.67
CA THR A 243 -14.08 23.17 -20.87
C THR A 243 -15.56 22.81 -20.94
N ASN A 244 -16.46 23.81 -21.00
CA ASN A 244 -17.93 23.64 -21.12
C ASN A 244 -18.50 24.32 -22.36
N GLU A 245 -17.83 24.23 -23.50
CA GLU A 245 -18.45 24.44 -24.83
C GLU A 245 -18.17 23.25 -25.73
#